data_c30ee5f8b2801542fbeada1ec82f5315
#
_entry.id   c30ee5f8b2801542fbeada1ec82f5315
#
_cell.length_a   1.000
_cell.length_b   1.000
_cell.length_c   1.000
_cell.angle_alpha   90.00
_cell.angle_beta   90.00
_cell.angle_gamma   90.00
#
_symmetry.space_group_name_H-M   'P 1'
#
loop_
_entity.id
_entity.type
_entity.pdbx_description
1 polymer ?
#
loop_
_entity_poly.entity_id
_entity_poly.type
_entity_poly.pdbx_seq_one_letter_code
_entity_poly.pdbx_strand_id
1 'polypeptide(L)'
;MLKSVLRQLFNQSSEVRDRAGASVAATPGRRSMLNVGGGSKNIPIPAYFDGWEHILLDIDPAGNPDIVCDARELLSLAPLQFDAVYCSHNLEHYYKHETAAVLRGFLHILKMDGFAEIRVPDMDSVIKGVVERDLDIEDILYVSPAGPIAVRDVIYGWSVEIERSGEDFYAHKTGFTATSLRTALLEAGFATVLPFVAKEAFELRALAFKAEPTPSQRTLLALED
;
A
#
# COMPACT_ATOMS: atom_id res chain seq x y z
N MET A 1 -32.95 17.57 15.83
CA MET A 1 -32.39 16.55 14.93
C MET A 1 -30.93 16.80 14.55
N LEU A 2 -30.53 17.98 14.06
CA LEU A 2 -29.13 18.24 13.63
C LEU A 2 -28.06 18.06 14.74
N LYS A 3 -28.38 18.41 16.00
CA LYS A 3 -27.46 18.26 17.15
C LYS A 3 -27.24 16.80 17.59
N SER A 4 -28.17 15.89 17.28
CA SER A 4 -28.04 14.47 17.63
C SER A 4 -27.13 13.73 16.63
N VAL A 5 -27.21 14.11 15.35
CA VAL A 5 -26.37 13.54 14.28
C VAL A 5 -24.90 13.98 14.46
N LEU A 6 -24.66 15.24 14.80
CA LEU A 6 -23.32 15.74 15.11
C LEU A 6 -22.71 15.07 16.36
N ARG A 7 -23.51 14.75 17.37
CA ARG A 7 -23.03 14.01 18.55
C ARG A 7 -22.67 12.56 18.23
N GLN A 8 -23.37 11.89 17.30
CA GLN A 8 -23.02 10.54 16.86
C GLN A 8 -21.72 10.52 16.04
N LEU A 9 -21.51 11.51 15.16
CA LEU A 9 -20.26 11.65 14.40
C LEU A 9 -19.06 11.98 15.29
N PHE A 10 -19.24 12.77 16.36
CA PHE A 10 -18.19 13.06 17.34
C PHE A 10 -17.90 11.88 18.29
N ASN A 11 -18.87 11.01 18.59
CA ASN A 11 -18.64 9.81 19.41
C ASN A 11 -17.93 8.70 18.61
N GLN A 12 -18.20 8.55 17.31
CA GLN A 12 -17.44 7.60 16.47
C GLN A 12 -15.96 8.00 16.35
N SER A 13 -15.65 9.29 16.28
CA SER A 13 -14.26 9.77 16.27
C SER A 13 -13.54 9.61 17.63
N SER A 14 -14.24 9.46 18.74
CA SER A 14 -13.64 9.20 20.06
C SER A 14 -13.39 7.71 20.33
N GLU A 15 -14.22 6.82 19.79
CA GLU A 15 -14.01 5.35 19.92
C GLU A 15 -12.85 4.86 19.04
N VAL A 16 -12.56 5.51 17.91
CA VAL A 16 -11.38 5.25 17.08
C VAL A 16 -10.09 5.69 17.80
N ARG A 17 -10.13 6.73 18.65
CA ARG A 17 -8.95 7.20 19.40
C ARG A 17 -8.52 6.27 20.53
N ASP A 18 -9.44 5.51 21.14
CA ASP A 18 -9.10 4.59 22.25
C ASP A 18 -8.49 3.26 21.80
N ARG A 19 -8.54 2.92 20.49
CA ARG A 19 -7.86 1.73 19.93
C ARG A 19 -6.46 2.01 19.36
N ALA A 20 -6.09 3.26 19.12
CA ALA A 20 -4.75 3.66 18.63
C ALA A 20 -3.61 3.43 19.64
N GLY A 21 -3.89 2.95 20.85
CA GLY A 21 -2.90 2.63 21.88
C GLY A 21 -2.41 1.18 21.90
N ALA A 22 -2.88 0.31 21.02
CA ALA A 22 -2.38 -1.06 20.94
C ALA A 22 -1.02 -1.07 20.22
N SER A 23 0.06 -0.96 21.00
CA SER A 23 1.38 -1.37 20.55
C SER A 23 1.29 -2.85 20.18
N VAL A 24 1.25 -3.17 18.88
CA VAL A 24 1.54 -4.52 18.40
C VAL A 24 3.04 -4.70 18.57
N ALA A 25 3.46 -5.07 19.78
CA ALA A 25 4.87 -5.31 20.07
C ALA A 25 5.32 -6.51 19.26
N ALA A 26 6.20 -6.27 18.30
CA ALA A 26 6.84 -7.35 17.53
C ALA A 26 7.51 -8.34 18.48
N THR A 27 7.38 -9.63 18.20
CA THR A 27 7.99 -10.70 19.00
C THR A 27 9.51 -10.52 19.02
N PRO A 28 10.17 -10.42 20.20
CA PRO A 28 11.61 -10.21 20.27
C PRO A 28 12.39 -11.27 19.47
N GLY A 29 13.30 -10.80 18.60
CA GLY A 29 14.15 -11.69 17.80
C GLY A 29 13.53 -12.22 16.50
N ARG A 30 12.26 -11.90 16.21
CA ARG A 30 11.60 -12.24 14.94
C ARG A 30 11.48 -10.97 14.07
N ARG A 31 11.79 -11.11 12.78
CA ARG A 31 11.51 -10.03 11.82
C ARG A 31 10.01 -9.84 11.69
N SER A 32 9.58 -8.58 11.54
CA SER A 32 8.17 -8.21 11.38
C SER A 32 7.95 -7.37 10.14
N MET A 33 6.83 -7.61 9.47
CA MET A 33 6.41 -6.86 8.30
C MET A 33 4.99 -6.35 8.50
N LEU A 34 4.79 -5.04 8.24
CA LEU A 34 3.46 -4.44 8.17
C LEU A 34 2.94 -4.51 6.75
N ASN A 35 1.83 -5.23 6.54
CA ASN A 35 1.09 -5.26 5.29
C ASN A 35 0.01 -4.19 5.34
N VAL A 36 0.14 -3.15 4.52
CA VAL A 36 -0.74 -1.98 4.52
C VAL A 36 -1.73 -2.07 3.38
N GLY A 37 -3.02 -2.09 3.72
CA GLY A 37 -4.12 -2.21 2.76
C GLY A 37 -4.18 -3.59 2.10
N GLY A 38 -3.75 -4.63 2.82
CA GLY A 38 -3.67 -5.97 2.26
C GLY A 38 -4.99 -6.74 2.21
N GLY A 39 -6.10 -6.15 2.66
CA GLY A 39 -7.43 -6.74 2.66
C GLY A 39 -7.55 -7.96 3.59
N SER A 40 -6.75 -8.99 3.39
CA SER A 40 -6.78 -10.23 4.19
C SER A 40 -5.41 -10.89 4.26
N LYS A 41 -5.09 -11.52 5.41
CA LYS A 41 -3.89 -12.36 5.56
C LYS A 41 -3.87 -13.62 4.69
N ASN A 42 -5.00 -13.97 4.08
CA ASN A 42 -5.11 -15.08 3.14
C ASN A 42 -4.62 -14.72 1.72
N ILE A 43 -4.44 -13.43 1.42
CA ILE A 43 -3.90 -12.97 0.14
C ILE A 43 -2.39 -13.23 0.16
N PRO A 44 -1.85 -13.93 -0.87
CA PRO A 44 -0.43 -14.24 -0.93
C PRO A 44 0.44 -12.99 -0.92
N ILE A 45 1.50 -13.02 -0.11
CA ILE A 45 2.56 -12.02 -0.07
C ILE A 45 3.85 -12.63 -0.64
N PRO A 46 4.88 -11.82 -0.97
CA PRO A 46 6.15 -12.35 -1.47
C PRO A 46 6.79 -13.37 -0.53
N ALA A 47 7.26 -14.51 -1.10
CA ALA A 47 7.79 -15.64 -0.34
C ALA A 47 9.03 -15.32 0.53
N TYR A 48 9.78 -14.23 0.22
CA TYR A 48 10.88 -13.82 1.09
C TYR A 48 10.42 -13.24 2.44
N PHE A 49 9.11 -13.03 2.64
CA PHE A 49 8.52 -12.75 3.95
C PHE A 49 8.13 -14.01 4.73
N ASP A 50 8.36 -15.22 4.17
CA ASP A 50 8.06 -16.47 4.87
C ASP A 50 8.80 -16.52 6.20
N GLY A 51 8.06 -16.87 7.27
CA GLY A 51 8.60 -16.92 8.62
C GLY A 51 8.69 -15.57 9.34
N TRP A 52 8.39 -14.45 8.69
CA TRP A 52 8.26 -13.16 9.37
C TRP A 52 6.95 -13.07 10.14
N GLU A 53 6.89 -12.19 11.12
CA GLU A 53 5.63 -11.81 11.75
C GLU A 53 4.86 -10.90 10.80
N HIS A 54 3.73 -11.40 10.29
CA HIS A 54 2.87 -10.69 9.35
C HIS A 54 1.78 -9.94 10.13
N ILE A 55 1.89 -8.62 10.19
CA ILE A 55 0.91 -7.72 10.77
C ILE A 55 0.12 -7.07 9.63
N LEU A 56 -1.20 -7.23 9.63
CA LEU A 56 -2.09 -6.61 8.65
C LEU A 56 -2.67 -5.31 9.21
N LEU A 57 -2.49 -4.21 8.50
CA LEU A 57 -3.18 -2.95 8.73
C LEU A 57 -4.11 -2.66 7.56
N ASP A 58 -5.37 -2.39 7.87
CA ASP A 58 -6.35 -2.02 6.87
C ASP A 58 -7.36 -1.02 7.45
N ILE A 59 -7.94 -0.18 6.59
CA ILE A 59 -9.03 0.71 6.95
C ILE A 59 -10.36 -0.05 7.06
N ASP A 60 -10.52 -1.13 6.27
CA ASP A 60 -11.70 -1.98 6.27
C ASP A 60 -11.58 -3.06 7.36
N PRO A 61 -12.45 -3.05 8.37
CA PRO A 61 -12.46 -4.09 9.41
C PRO A 61 -12.94 -5.45 8.90
N ALA A 62 -13.58 -5.53 7.73
CA ALA A 62 -14.16 -6.77 7.20
C ALA A 62 -13.11 -7.86 6.93
N GLY A 63 -11.87 -7.46 6.57
CA GLY A 63 -10.73 -8.35 6.39
C GLY A 63 -10.13 -8.91 7.68
N ASN A 64 -10.65 -8.52 8.85
CA ASN A 64 -10.12 -8.84 10.18
C ASN A 64 -8.62 -8.51 10.33
N PRO A 65 -8.21 -7.24 10.06
CA PRO A 65 -6.83 -6.83 10.22
C PRO A 65 -6.41 -6.80 11.69
N ASP A 66 -5.10 -6.91 11.95
CA ASP A 66 -4.55 -6.76 13.30
C ASP A 66 -4.67 -5.30 13.79
N ILE A 67 -4.59 -4.36 12.84
CA ILE A 67 -4.71 -2.91 13.12
C ILE A 67 -5.73 -2.33 12.15
N VAL A 68 -6.87 -1.84 12.67
CA VAL A 68 -7.83 -1.06 11.89
C VAL A 68 -7.37 0.39 11.94
N CYS A 69 -6.81 0.90 10.84
CA CYS A 69 -6.25 2.24 10.78
C CYS A 69 -6.15 2.73 9.34
N ASP A 70 -6.36 4.02 9.13
CA ASP A 70 -6.04 4.70 7.88
C ASP A 70 -4.51 4.91 7.79
N ALA A 71 -3.87 4.52 6.68
CA ALA A 71 -2.43 4.66 6.53
C ALA A 71 -1.94 6.13 6.54
N ARG A 72 -2.83 7.10 6.35
CA ARG A 72 -2.52 8.54 6.56
C ARG A 72 -2.19 8.87 8.02
N GLU A 73 -2.63 8.02 8.95
CA GLU A 73 -2.46 8.21 10.41
C GLU A 73 -1.28 7.41 10.97
N LEU A 74 -0.45 6.75 10.15
CA LEU A 74 0.69 5.94 10.59
C LEU A 74 1.70 6.70 11.46
N LEU A 75 1.78 8.03 11.34
CA LEU A 75 2.60 8.86 12.23
C LEU A 75 2.12 8.87 13.68
N SER A 76 0.89 8.42 13.97
CA SER A 76 0.35 8.27 15.33
C SER A 76 0.80 6.97 16.02
N LEU A 77 1.29 6.00 15.25
CA LEU A 77 1.83 4.75 15.79
C LEU A 77 3.25 4.99 16.34
N ALA A 78 3.71 4.08 17.20
CA ALA A 78 5.08 4.15 17.69
C ALA A 78 6.10 4.00 16.54
N PRO A 79 7.23 4.73 16.54
CA PRO A 79 8.23 4.65 15.49
C PRO A 79 9.07 3.37 15.58
N LEU A 80 9.78 3.05 14.49
CA LEU A 80 10.85 2.03 14.44
C LEU A 80 10.40 0.61 14.86
N GLN A 81 9.18 0.22 14.47
CA GLN A 81 8.61 -1.08 14.89
C GLN A 81 8.90 -2.21 13.90
N PHE A 82 8.89 -1.93 12.59
CA PHE A 82 8.87 -2.95 11.55
C PHE A 82 10.18 -3.02 10.77
N ASP A 83 10.58 -4.25 10.42
CA ASP A 83 11.73 -4.50 9.53
C ASP A 83 11.36 -4.23 8.07
N ALA A 84 10.08 -4.41 7.70
CA ALA A 84 9.58 -4.05 6.39
C ALA A 84 8.14 -3.51 6.43
N VAL A 85 7.80 -2.72 5.41
CA VAL A 85 6.43 -2.38 5.01
C VAL A 85 6.18 -3.02 3.65
N TYR A 86 5.05 -3.71 3.50
CA TYR A 86 4.53 -4.19 2.23
C TYR A 86 3.22 -3.46 1.93
N CYS A 87 3.14 -2.79 0.79
CA CYS A 87 1.97 -2.03 0.36
C CYS A 87 1.72 -2.35 -1.11
N SER A 88 0.71 -3.15 -1.38
CA SER A 88 0.39 -3.63 -2.72
C SER A 88 -1.01 -3.21 -3.11
N HIS A 89 -1.12 -2.47 -4.22
CA HIS A 89 -2.39 -1.97 -4.75
C HIS A 89 -3.22 -1.25 -3.67
N ASN A 90 -2.56 -0.30 -3.00
CA ASN A 90 -3.20 0.51 -1.95
C ASN A 90 -2.81 2.00 -2.06
N LEU A 91 -1.57 2.33 -2.47
CA LEU A 91 -1.10 3.72 -2.51
C LEU A 91 -1.87 4.57 -3.52
N GLU A 92 -2.38 3.99 -4.60
CA GLU A 92 -3.22 4.62 -5.61
C GLU A 92 -4.60 5.05 -5.09
N HIS A 93 -5.05 4.52 -3.95
CA HIS A 93 -6.32 4.87 -3.32
C HIS A 93 -6.28 6.18 -2.53
N TYR A 94 -5.11 6.82 -2.41
CA TYR A 94 -4.96 8.14 -1.79
C TYR A 94 -4.84 9.24 -2.85
N TYR A 95 -5.37 10.42 -2.56
CA TYR A 95 -5.12 11.58 -3.42
C TYR A 95 -3.63 11.92 -3.44
N LYS A 96 -3.13 12.49 -4.55
CA LYS A 96 -1.72 12.86 -4.72
C LYS A 96 -1.13 13.64 -3.54
N HIS A 97 -1.89 14.56 -2.95
CA HIS A 97 -1.44 15.36 -1.80
C HIS A 97 -1.38 14.55 -0.49
N GLU A 98 -2.12 13.45 -0.39
CA GLU A 98 -2.15 12.56 0.79
C GLU A 98 -1.04 11.53 0.76
N THR A 99 -0.59 11.10 -0.44
CA THR A 99 0.44 10.07 -0.58
C THR A 99 1.72 10.41 0.18
N ALA A 100 2.07 11.71 0.26
CA ALA A 100 3.24 12.15 1.03
C ALA A 100 3.10 11.87 2.54
N ALA A 101 1.89 11.94 3.11
CA ALA A 101 1.64 11.59 4.51
C ALA A 101 1.79 10.08 4.74
N VAL A 102 1.22 9.26 3.84
CA VAL A 102 1.31 7.80 3.88
C VAL A 102 2.78 7.35 3.79
N LEU A 103 3.54 7.86 2.83
CA LEU A 103 4.95 7.49 2.62
C LEU A 103 5.84 7.92 3.79
N ARG A 104 5.63 9.11 4.38
CA ARG A 104 6.32 9.52 5.62
C ARG A 104 5.92 8.63 6.79
N GLY A 105 4.67 8.15 6.83
CA GLY A 105 4.21 7.16 7.79
C GLY A 105 4.99 5.85 7.67
N PHE A 106 5.19 5.34 6.47
CA PHE A 106 6.03 4.15 6.24
C PHE A 106 7.45 4.36 6.77
N LEU A 107 8.07 5.50 6.42
CA LEU A 107 9.41 5.83 6.89
C LEU A 107 9.49 5.91 8.43
N HIS A 108 8.46 6.46 9.08
CA HIS A 108 8.38 6.62 10.54
C HIS A 108 8.36 5.27 11.26
N ILE A 109 7.53 4.32 10.81
CA ILE A 109 7.35 3.03 11.49
C ILE A 109 8.45 2.02 11.16
N LEU A 110 9.20 2.22 10.07
CA LEU A 110 10.33 1.37 9.71
C LEU A 110 11.50 1.54 10.68
N LYS A 111 12.15 0.44 11.07
CA LYS A 111 13.46 0.41 11.74
C LYS A 111 14.52 1.12 10.88
N MET A 112 15.68 1.43 11.46
CA MET A 112 16.74 2.17 10.77
C MET A 112 17.27 1.46 9.53
N ASP A 113 17.32 0.14 9.57
CA ASP A 113 17.69 -0.74 8.45
C ASP A 113 16.44 -1.32 7.73
N GLY A 114 15.25 -0.72 7.94
CA GLY A 114 14.01 -1.19 7.34
C GLY A 114 13.85 -0.76 5.88
N PHE A 115 12.97 -1.45 5.17
CA PHE A 115 12.61 -1.13 3.78
C PHE A 115 11.10 -1.22 3.55
N ALA A 116 10.63 -0.51 2.52
CA ALA A 116 9.27 -0.63 2.02
C ALA A 116 9.28 -1.26 0.63
N GLU A 117 8.37 -2.20 0.39
CA GLU A 117 8.00 -2.64 -0.96
C GLU A 117 6.63 -2.08 -1.29
N ILE A 118 6.56 -1.31 -2.34
CA ILE A 118 5.34 -0.69 -2.85
C ILE A 118 5.04 -1.26 -4.24
N ARG A 119 3.81 -1.71 -4.46
CA ARG A 119 3.30 -2.13 -5.76
C ARG A 119 2.08 -1.31 -6.10
N VAL A 120 2.04 -0.81 -7.32
CA VAL A 120 0.96 0.02 -7.85
C VAL A 120 0.79 -0.26 -9.35
N PRO A 121 -0.35 0.06 -9.97
CA PRO A 121 -0.46 0.05 -11.43
C PRO A 121 0.59 0.96 -12.07
N ASP A 122 1.29 0.46 -13.11
CA ASP A 122 2.20 1.28 -13.91
C ASP A 122 1.43 2.02 -15.00
N MET A 123 1.10 3.26 -14.74
CA MET A 123 0.33 4.09 -15.68
C MET A 123 1.04 4.30 -17.02
N ASP A 124 2.37 4.26 -17.08
CA ASP A 124 3.11 4.33 -18.35
C ASP A 124 2.86 3.09 -19.22
N SER A 125 2.97 1.89 -18.61
CA SER A 125 2.67 0.62 -19.31
C SER A 125 1.19 0.50 -19.67
N VAL A 126 0.28 0.93 -18.81
CA VAL A 126 -1.18 0.93 -19.07
C VAL A 126 -1.51 1.80 -20.27
N ILE A 127 -1.05 3.06 -20.29
CA ILE A 127 -1.32 4.00 -21.39
C ILE A 127 -0.74 3.46 -22.72
N LYS A 128 0.49 2.95 -22.70
CA LYS A 128 1.11 2.34 -23.89
C LYS A 128 0.33 1.11 -24.37
N GLY A 129 -0.03 0.22 -23.47
CA GLY A 129 -0.79 -0.99 -23.79
C GLY A 129 -2.17 -0.70 -24.38
N VAL A 130 -2.85 0.34 -23.89
CA VAL A 130 -4.13 0.80 -24.42
C VAL A 130 -3.96 1.30 -25.87
N VAL A 131 -2.96 2.16 -26.12
CA VAL A 131 -2.71 2.71 -27.46
C VAL A 131 -2.21 1.64 -28.44
N GLU A 132 -1.26 0.80 -28.05
CA GLU A 132 -0.69 -0.25 -28.90
C GLU A 132 -1.70 -1.33 -29.31
N ARG A 133 -2.70 -1.58 -28.46
CA ARG A 133 -3.72 -2.62 -28.66
C ARG A 133 -5.06 -2.07 -29.12
N ASP A 134 -5.15 -0.75 -29.34
CA ASP A 134 -6.38 -0.03 -29.74
C ASP A 134 -7.58 -0.36 -28.84
N LEU A 135 -7.36 -0.31 -27.51
CA LEU A 135 -8.38 -0.68 -26.52
C LEU A 135 -9.28 0.51 -26.16
N ASP A 136 -10.58 0.24 -26.04
CA ASP A 136 -11.53 1.12 -25.36
C ASP A 136 -11.43 0.98 -23.84
N ILE A 137 -12.04 1.92 -23.12
CA ILE A 137 -12.01 1.96 -21.67
C ILE A 137 -12.69 0.75 -21.01
N GLU A 138 -13.64 0.13 -21.69
CA GLU A 138 -14.37 -1.07 -21.26
C GLU A 138 -13.67 -2.39 -21.64
N ASP A 139 -12.64 -2.33 -22.49
CA ASP A 139 -11.94 -3.53 -22.94
C ASP A 139 -11.07 -4.12 -21.83
N ILE A 140 -10.88 -5.45 -21.90
CA ILE A 140 -10.05 -6.17 -20.94
C ILE A 140 -8.57 -5.87 -21.23
N LEU A 141 -7.90 -5.26 -20.28
CA LEU A 141 -6.48 -4.96 -20.35
C LEU A 141 -5.64 -6.22 -20.08
N TYR A 142 -5.99 -6.97 -19.02
CA TYR A 142 -5.36 -8.25 -18.67
C TYR A 142 -6.28 -9.11 -17.79
N VAL A 143 -5.84 -10.35 -17.54
CA VAL A 143 -6.55 -11.27 -16.62
C VAL A 143 -5.69 -11.48 -15.37
N SER A 144 -6.21 -11.13 -14.20
CA SER A 144 -5.60 -11.36 -12.91
C SER A 144 -6.13 -12.64 -12.26
N PRO A 145 -5.55 -13.10 -11.14
CA PRO A 145 -6.14 -14.18 -10.34
C PRO A 145 -7.57 -13.87 -9.83
N ALA A 146 -7.93 -12.60 -9.71
CA ALA A 146 -9.27 -12.15 -9.33
C ALA A 146 -10.25 -12.12 -10.50
N GLY A 147 -9.77 -12.31 -11.73
CA GLY A 147 -10.57 -12.29 -12.97
C GLY A 147 -10.10 -11.27 -13.99
N PRO A 148 -10.92 -11.03 -15.04
CA PRO A 148 -10.62 -10.02 -16.06
C PRO A 148 -10.62 -8.61 -15.46
N ILE A 149 -9.64 -7.81 -15.86
CA ILE A 149 -9.47 -6.42 -15.43
C ILE A 149 -9.58 -5.52 -16.67
N ALA A 150 -10.56 -4.65 -16.67
CA ALA A 150 -10.76 -3.68 -17.74
C ALA A 150 -9.83 -2.48 -17.58
N VAL A 151 -9.63 -1.72 -18.66
CA VAL A 151 -8.86 -0.47 -18.64
C VAL A 151 -9.39 0.47 -17.55
N ARG A 152 -10.72 0.64 -17.46
CA ARG A 152 -11.36 1.49 -16.44
C ARG A 152 -11.06 1.06 -15.01
N ASP A 153 -10.96 -0.27 -14.73
CA ASP A 153 -10.71 -0.79 -13.39
C ASP A 153 -9.31 -0.41 -12.91
N VAL A 154 -8.33 -0.34 -13.84
CA VAL A 154 -6.98 0.12 -13.51
C VAL A 154 -6.93 1.64 -13.31
N ILE A 155 -7.75 2.41 -14.05
CA ILE A 155 -7.75 3.88 -13.96
C ILE A 155 -8.55 4.37 -12.76
N TYR A 156 -9.73 3.79 -12.50
CA TYR A 156 -10.68 4.32 -11.51
C TYR A 156 -10.86 3.45 -10.28
N GLY A 157 -10.26 2.27 -10.25
CA GLY A 157 -10.42 1.29 -9.17
C GLY A 157 -11.39 0.18 -9.54
N TRP A 158 -11.39 -0.87 -8.74
CA TRP A 158 -12.20 -2.07 -9.00
C TRP A 158 -13.69 -1.80 -8.85
N SER A 159 -14.33 -1.48 -9.98
CA SER A 159 -15.71 -1.00 -10.06
C SER A 159 -16.72 -1.95 -9.41
N VAL A 160 -16.54 -3.27 -9.58
CA VAL A 160 -17.41 -4.30 -8.97
C VAL A 160 -17.43 -4.18 -7.44
N GLU A 161 -16.27 -3.93 -6.83
CA GLU A 161 -16.18 -3.80 -5.37
C GLU A 161 -16.73 -2.46 -4.88
N ILE A 162 -16.48 -1.38 -5.62
CA ILE A 162 -17.04 -0.05 -5.33
C ILE A 162 -18.58 -0.10 -5.35
N GLU A 163 -19.16 -0.72 -6.39
CA GLU A 163 -20.62 -0.86 -6.52
C GLU A 163 -21.21 -1.74 -5.42
N ARG A 164 -20.52 -2.85 -5.07
CA ARG A 164 -20.97 -3.78 -4.05
C ARG A 164 -20.94 -3.22 -2.64
N SER A 165 -19.87 -2.51 -2.29
CA SER A 165 -19.64 -1.99 -0.94
C SER A 165 -20.23 -0.61 -0.74
N GLY A 166 -20.28 0.22 -1.78
CA GLY A 166 -20.59 1.66 -1.70
C GLY A 166 -19.44 2.50 -1.10
N GLU A 167 -18.25 1.88 -0.90
CA GLU A 167 -17.11 2.52 -0.25
C GLU A 167 -16.16 3.15 -1.27
N ASP A 168 -15.80 4.40 -1.06
CA ASP A 168 -14.93 5.16 -1.97
C ASP A 168 -13.44 4.88 -1.78
N PHE A 169 -13.05 4.16 -0.73
CA PHE A 169 -11.66 3.79 -0.51
C PHE A 169 -11.15 2.71 -1.48
N TYR A 170 -12.03 2.04 -2.22
CA TYR A 170 -11.65 1.16 -3.33
C TYR A 170 -11.41 1.91 -4.65
N ALA A 171 -11.71 3.21 -4.73
CA ALA A 171 -11.47 4.01 -5.92
C ALA A 171 -10.01 4.45 -6.02
N HIS A 172 -9.45 4.41 -7.25
CA HIS A 172 -8.14 4.98 -7.53
C HIS A 172 -8.24 6.51 -7.61
N LYS A 173 -7.50 7.21 -6.76
CA LYS A 173 -7.49 8.67 -6.63
C LYS A 173 -6.23 9.31 -7.21
N THR A 174 -5.21 8.48 -7.50
CA THR A 174 -3.98 8.87 -8.18
C THR A 174 -3.40 7.71 -8.99
N GLY A 175 -2.40 7.98 -9.80
CA GLY A 175 -1.65 6.97 -10.54
C GLY A 175 -0.16 7.28 -10.54
N PHE A 176 0.66 6.25 -10.78
CA PHE A 176 2.11 6.34 -10.71
C PHE A 176 2.77 5.82 -12.00
N THR A 177 3.90 6.44 -12.33
CA THR A 177 4.93 5.90 -13.22
C THR A 177 6.19 5.62 -12.40
N ALA A 178 7.16 4.90 -12.94
CA ALA A 178 8.43 4.64 -12.24
C ALA A 178 9.10 5.94 -11.76
N THR A 179 9.08 6.98 -12.57
CA THR A 179 9.66 8.29 -12.22
C THR A 179 8.88 8.97 -11.10
N SER A 180 7.54 9.04 -11.19
CA SER A 180 6.74 9.76 -10.20
C SER A 180 6.73 9.04 -8.83
N LEU A 181 6.67 7.71 -8.81
CA LEU A 181 6.75 6.93 -7.57
C LEU A 181 8.14 7.08 -6.92
N ARG A 182 9.22 6.95 -7.71
CA ARG A 182 10.58 7.18 -7.22
C ARG A 182 10.74 8.56 -6.59
N THR A 183 10.26 9.59 -7.28
CA THR A 183 10.32 10.98 -6.78
C THR A 183 9.56 11.11 -5.45
N ALA A 184 8.32 10.62 -5.37
CA ALA A 184 7.52 10.69 -4.15
C ALA A 184 8.19 10.00 -2.96
N LEU A 185 8.81 8.84 -3.18
CA LEU A 185 9.54 8.10 -2.15
C LEU A 185 10.80 8.85 -1.67
N LEU A 186 11.59 9.42 -2.59
CA LEU A 186 12.75 10.23 -2.22
C LEU A 186 12.35 11.50 -1.45
N GLU A 187 11.29 12.18 -1.88
CA GLU A 187 10.74 13.36 -1.19
C GLU A 187 10.17 13.02 0.20
N ALA A 188 9.67 11.79 0.39
CA ALA A 188 9.25 11.31 1.71
C ALA A 188 10.42 11.05 2.66
N GLY A 189 11.67 10.92 2.14
CA GLY A 189 12.88 10.77 2.93
C GLY A 189 13.57 9.40 2.84
N PHE A 190 13.14 8.50 1.94
CA PHE A 190 13.87 7.26 1.69
C PHE A 190 15.23 7.56 1.04
N ALA A 191 16.29 6.89 1.50
CA ALA A 191 17.65 7.14 1.04
C ALA A 191 17.93 6.51 -0.33
N THR A 192 17.41 5.29 -0.56
CA THR A 192 17.61 4.55 -1.81
C THR A 192 16.27 4.01 -2.30
N VAL A 193 15.97 4.20 -3.59
CA VAL A 193 14.73 3.74 -4.23
C VAL A 193 15.06 3.05 -5.53
N LEU A 194 14.66 1.79 -5.65
CA LEU A 194 14.85 0.91 -6.80
C LEU A 194 13.49 0.57 -7.43
N PRO A 195 13.10 1.19 -8.56
CA PRO A 195 11.87 0.85 -9.26
C PRO A 195 12.09 -0.34 -10.20
N PHE A 196 11.11 -1.23 -10.28
CA PHE A 196 11.04 -2.36 -11.19
C PHE A 196 9.70 -2.33 -11.92
N VAL A 197 9.73 -2.43 -13.25
CA VAL A 197 8.53 -2.44 -14.07
C VAL A 197 8.26 -3.85 -14.57
N ALA A 198 7.14 -4.43 -14.16
CA ALA A 198 6.62 -5.68 -14.69
C ALA A 198 5.62 -5.38 -15.82
N LYS A 199 6.12 -5.17 -17.05
CA LYS A 199 5.32 -4.73 -18.18
C LYS A 199 4.14 -5.65 -18.50
N GLU A 200 4.33 -6.95 -18.38
CA GLU A 200 3.30 -7.96 -18.67
C GLU A 200 2.14 -7.93 -17.65
N ALA A 201 2.40 -7.50 -16.42
CA ALA A 201 1.41 -7.37 -15.38
C ALA A 201 0.88 -5.94 -15.20
N PHE A 202 1.34 -4.98 -16.01
CA PHE A 202 1.02 -3.56 -15.83
C PHE A 202 1.28 -3.06 -14.42
N GLU A 203 2.26 -3.65 -13.74
CA GLU A 203 2.59 -3.38 -12.35
C GLU A 203 3.96 -2.71 -12.24
N LEU A 204 4.03 -1.69 -11.41
CA LEU A 204 5.24 -1.05 -10.94
C LEU A 204 5.51 -1.49 -9.51
N ARG A 205 6.66 -2.11 -9.27
CA ARG A 205 7.19 -2.43 -7.96
C ARG A 205 8.32 -1.47 -7.62
N ALA A 206 8.34 -0.91 -6.41
CA ALA A 206 9.46 -0.14 -5.91
C ALA A 206 9.93 -0.69 -4.57
N LEU A 207 11.24 -0.87 -4.43
CA LEU A 207 11.89 -1.10 -3.15
C LEU A 207 12.50 0.22 -2.66
N ALA A 208 12.10 0.67 -1.48
CA ALA A 208 12.53 1.92 -0.88
C ALA A 208 13.16 1.66 0.48
N PHE A 209 14.40 2.09 0.67
CA PHE A 209 15.21 1.82 1.85
C PHE A 209 15.39 3.08 2.68
N LYS A 210 15.26 2.95 4.00
CA LYS A 210 15.46 4.05 4.94
C LYS A 210 16.94 4.46 5.04
N ALA A 211 17.85 3.50 4.84
CA ALA A 211 19.28 3.69 4.69
C ALA A 211 19.76 2.90 3.47
N GLU A 212 21.06 2.89 3.15
CA GLU A 212 21.58 2.01 2.10
C GLU A 212 21.25 0.54 2.40
N PRO A 213 20.83 -0.25 1.38
CA PRO A 213 20.48 -1.65 1.59
C PRO A 213 21.68 -2.46 2.09
N THR A 214 21.48 -3.19 3.17
CA THR A 214 22.49 -4.07 3.76
C THR A 214 22.79 -5.26 2.87
N PRO A 215 23.95 -5.94 3.00
CA PRO A 215 24.24 -7.16 2.24
C PRO A 215 23.16 -8.25 2.42
N SER A 216 22.60 -8.39 3.61
CA SER A 216 21.52 -9.35 3.88
C SER A 216 20.22 -8.99 3.16
N GLN A 217 19.91 -7.71 3.02
CA GLN A 217 18.76 -7.26 2.24
C GLN A 217 18.98 -7.45 0.73
N ARG A 218 20.18 -7.17 0.23
CA ARG A 218 20.54 -7.44 -1.18
C ARG A 218 20.33 -8.91 -1.52
N THR A 219 20.82 -9.82 -0.67
CA THR A 219 20.59 -11.26 -0.84
C THR A 219 19.12 -11.64 -0.75
N LEU A 220 18.40 -11.15 0.28
CA LEU A 220 16.99 -11.45 0.51
C LEU A 220 16.11 -11.03 -0.67
N LEU A 221 16.38 -9.86 -1.24
CA LEU A 221 15.57 -9.22 -2.28
C LEU A 221 16.12 -9.47 -3.69
N ALA A 222 17.17 -10.30 -3.81
CA ALA A 222 17.86 -10.62 -5.06
C ALA A 222 18.26 -9.35 -5.85
N LEU A 223 18.82 -8.36 -5.14
CA LEU A 223 19.32 -7.14 -5.77
C LEU A 223 20.72 -7.42 -6.36
N GLU A 224 20.87 -7.13 -7.64
CA GLU A 224 22.18 -7.16 -8.31
C GLU A 224 23.06 -6.01 -7.76
N ASP A 225 24.38 -6.24 -7.76
CA ASP A 225 25.38 -5.24 -7.35
C ASP A 225 25.58 -4.16 -8.42
#